data_2846abad3c956821c1fd925ecb858b2a
#
_entry.id   2846abad3c956821c1fd925ecb858b2a
#
_cell.length_a   1.000
_cell.length_b   1.000
_cell.length_c   1.000
_cell.angle_alpha   90.00
_cell.angle_beta   90.00
_cell.angle_gamma   90.00
#
_symmetry.space_group_name_H-M   'P 1'
#
loop_
_entity.id
_entity.type
_entity.pdbx_description
1 polymer ?
#
loop_
_entity_poly.entity_id
_entity_poly.type
_entity_poly.pdbx_seq_one_letter_code
_entity_poly.pdbx_strand_id
1 'polypeptide(L)'
;MDFYYDIDFIFPNDEPPFESSSDDDELELTLAIAIEELNNEGASTSRRCSIQPRRFIWHNPLQGHDRLFHDYFVETQVYPPNVFQRRFRMICSLFLHIHSRVEATKPSFVQKRNAANTLGLSSLQKMTAAIKMLAYGVLTDFMDEYLRIGESTAIKSFKKFVEVVVSICSEEYLRSTNDNDIARLLAVGQHHGFLGMLGSINCMHWKWKNYPSKWKVQYIGYTRHPTTILEIVVSYDFWIWHAFFGLPGMNDL
;
A
#
# COMPACT_ATOMS: atom_id res chain seq x y z
N MET A 1 19.88 15.08 -18.60
CA MET A 1 18.97 14.01 -19.06
C MET A 1 17.66 14.25 -18.34
N ASP A 2 16.84 15.09 -18.96
CA ASP A 2 15.65 15.68 -18.33
C ASP A 2 14.50 14.66 -18.35
N PHE A 3 14.19 14.11 -17.19
CA PHE A 3 12.95 13.34 -17.01
C PHE A 3 11.79 14.32 -16.76
N TYR A 4 11.19 14.80 -17.85
CA TYR A 4 9.86 15.39 -17.80
C TYR A 4 8.84 14.26 -17.51
N TYR A 5 8.33 14.21 -16.29
CA TYR A 5 7.13 13.43 -16.00
C TYR A 5 5.92 14.26 -16.41
N ASP A 6 5.16 13.77 -17.38
CA ASP A 6 3.87 14.33 -17.77
C ASP A 6 2.90 14.24 -16.59
N ILE A 7 2.56 15.40 -16.04
CA ILE A 7 1.70 15.55 -14.85
C ILE A 7 0.26 15.07 -15.13
N ASP A 8 -0.20 15.15 -16.38
CA ASP A 8 -1.54 14.74 -16.80
C ASP A 8 -1.81 13.24 -16.68
N PHE A 9 -0.77 12.43 -16.47
CA PHE A 9 -0.90 10.98 -16.31
C PHE A 9 -1.15 10.53 -14.87
N ILE A 10 -0.94 11.40 -13.88
CA ILE A 10 -1.09 11.05 -12.45
C ILE A 10 -2.52 11.23 -11.98
N PHE A 11 -3.29 12.15 -12.62
CA PHE A 11 -4.70 12.38 -12.34
C PHE A 11 -5.48 12.55 -13.64
N PRO A 12 -6.00 11.49 -14.25
CA PRO A 12 -6.94 11.63 -15.35
C PRO A 12 -8.22 12.30 -14.81
N ASN A 13 -8.49 13.51 -15.31
CA ASN A 13 -9.61 14.37 -14.87
C ASN A 13 -11.00 13.95 -15.38
N ASP A 14 -11.16 12.76 -15.99
CA ASP A 14 -12.40 12.31 -16.61
C ASP A 14 -12.84 10.90 -16.17
N GLU A 15 -12.96 10.66 -14.85
CA GLU A 15 -13.82 9.57 -14.40
C GLU A 15 -15.07 10.19 -13.73
N PRO A 16 -16.30 9.74 -14.15
CA PRO A 16 -17.53 10.16 -13.49
C PRO A 16 -17.49 9.72 -12.02
N PRO A 17 -18.19 10.44 -11.12
CA PRO A 17 -18.18 10.10 -9.70
C PRO A 17 -18.63 8.65 -9.53
N PHE A 18 -17.76 7.85 -8.94
CA PHE A 18 -18.01 6.44 -8.61
C PHE A 18 -19.18 6.40 -7.62
N GLU A 19 -20.35 5.97 -8.10
CA GLU A 19 -21.48 5.66 -7.23
C GLU A 19 -21.08 4.49 -6.33
N SER A 20 -21.01 4.71 -5.03
CA SER A 20 -20.71 3.69 -4.04
C SER A 20 -21.86 2.67 -4.06
N SER A 21 -21.61 1.50 -4.61
CA SER A 21 -22.50 0.36 -4.46
C SER A 21 -22.37 -0.23 -3.05
N SER A 22 -23.42 -0.90 -2.57
CA SER A 22 -23.49 -1.55 -1.26
C SER A 22 -22.41 -2.62 -1.00
N ASP A 23 -21.62 -2.95 -2.00
CA ASP A 23 -20.53 -3.94 -1.94
C ASP A 23 -19.30 -3.40 -1.20
N ASP A 24 -19.16 -2.07 -1.07
CA ASP A 24 -18.06 -1.42 -0.34
C ASP A 24 -18.17 -1.66 1.18
N ASP A 25 -19.38 -1.79 1.72
CA ASP A 25 -19.63 -1.97 3.15
C ASP A 25 -19.24 -3.40 3.62
N GLU A 26 -19.40 -4.40 2.75
CA GLU A 26 -19.01 -5.79 3.04
C GLU A 26 -17.48 -5.98 2.99
N LEU A 27 -16.84 -5.25 2.08
CA LEU A 27 -15.38 -5.14 1.96
C LEU A 27 -14.73 -4.60 3.24
N GLU A 28 -15.37 -3.60 3.80
CA GLU A 28 -14.89 -2.84 4.96
C GLU A 28 -15.01 -3.66 6.25
N LEU A 29 -16.12 -4.37 6.42
CA LEU A 29 -16.36 -5.23 7.57
C LEU A 29 -15.33 -6.37 7.65
N THR A 30 -14.96 -6.95 6.51
CA THR A 30 -14.02 -8.06 6.45
C THR A 30 -12.58 -7.63 6.79
N LEU A 31 -12.18 -6.44 6.36
CA LEU A 31 -10.87 -5.88 6.71
C LEU A 31 -10.78 -5.53 8.22
N ALA A 32 -11.86 -4.98 8.78
CA ALA A 32 -11.94 -4.68 10.22
C ALA A 32 -11.85 -5.95 11.08
N ILE A 33 -12.55 -7.02 10.69
CA ILE A 33 -12.51 -8.32 11.39
C ILE A 33 -11.10 -8.92 11.33
N ALA A 34 -10.43 -8.85 10.17
CA ALA A 34 -9.08 -9.37 10.01
C ALA A 34 -8.03 -8.60 10.85
N ILE A 35 -8.22 -7.29 11.03
CA ILE A 35 -7.36 -6.46 11.91
C ILE A 35 -7.63 -6.77 13.39
N GLU A 36 -8.87 -7.01 13.77
CA GLU A 36 -9.27 -7.31 15.14
C GLU A 36 -8.78 -8.71 15.59
N GLU A 37 -8.84 -9.71 14.72
CA GLU A 37 -8.26 -11.04 14.95
C GLU A 37 -6.74 -10.99 15.14
N LEU A 38 -6.04 -10.11 14.43
CA LEU A 38 -4.59 -9.97 14.55
C LEU A 38 -4.16 -9.23 15.83
N ASN A 39 -5.03 -8.39 16.41
CA ASN A 39 -4.77 -7.71 17.67
C ASN A 39 -5.05 -8.59 18.89
N ASN A 40 -5.82 -9.67 18.71
CA ASN A 40 -6.21 -10.59 19.78
C ASN A 40 -5.24 -11.77 19.99
N GLU A 41 -4.19 -11.92 19.20
CA GLU A 41 -3.20 -13.01 19.40
C GLU A 41 -2.33 -12.87 20.67
N GLY A 42 -2.56 -11.83 21.49
CA GLY A 42 -1.81 -11.56 22.73
C GLY A 42 -2.48 -12.00 24.05
N ALA A 43 -3.71 -12.47 24.04
CA ALA A 43 -4.43 -12.88 25.25
C ALA A 43 -4.73 -14.38 25.23
N SER A 44 -3.85 -15.18 25.83
CA SER A 44 -4.11 -16.60 26.09
C SER A 44 -5.12 -16.77 27.21
N THR A 45 -6.39 -16.90 26.89
CA THR A 45 -7.39 -17.52 27.78
C THR A 45 -7.85 -18.83 27.17
N SER A 46 -7.48 -19.92 27.82
CA SER A 46 -7.91 -21.28 27.56
C SER A 46 -9.45 -21.40 27.57
N ARG A 47 -10.06 -21.22 26.38
CA ARG A 47 -11.42 -21.70 26.13
C ARG A 47 -11.31 -22.91 25.23
N ARG A 48 -11.77 -24.07 25.72
CA ARG A 48 -12.01 -25.27 24.91
C ARG A 48 -13.07 -24.92 23.85
N CYS A 49 -12.65 -24.35 22.74
CA CYS A 49 -13.44 -24.29 21.53
C CYS A 49 -13.44 -25.69 20.89
N SER A 50 -14.61 -26.20 20.54
CA SER A 50 -14.74 -27.37 19.68
C SER A 50 -13.96 -27.11 18.41
N ILE A 51 -12.87 -27.84 18.20
CA ILE A 51 -11.99 -27.73 17.04
C ILE A 51 -12.78 -28.23 15.83
N GLN A 52 -13.49 -27.34 15.15
CA GLN A 52 -13.91 -27.66 13.79
C GLN A 52 -12.65 -27.83 12.94
N PRO A 53 -12.51 -28.94 12.19
CA PRO A 53 -11.36 -29.15 11.36
C PRO A 53 -11.28 -28.01 10.34
N ARG A 54 -10.19 -27.25 10.36
CA ARG A 54 -9.94 -26.17 9.38
C ARG A 54 -10.01 -26.78 7.99
N ARG A 55 -10.89 -26.25 7.14
CA ARG A 55 -10.99 -26.65 5.75
C ARG A 55 -9.67 -26.32 5.05
N PHE A 56 -8.94 -27.35 4.61
CA PHE A 56 -7.71 -27.17 3.87
C PHE A 56 -8.04 -26.92 2.40
N ILE A 57 -7.62 -25.78 1.86
CA ILE A 57 -7.73 -25.45 0.44
C ILE A 57 -6.33 -25.57 -0.18
N TRP A 58 -6.22 -26.39 -1.21
CA TRP A 58 -4.98 -26.52 -1.96
C TRP A 58 -4.88 -25.44 -3.03
N HIS A 59 -4.15 -24.37 -2.75
CA HIS A 59 -4.07 -23.17 -3.61
C HIS A 59 -3.18 -23.35 -4.84
N ASN A 60 -2.38 -24.39 -4.95
CA ASN A 60 -1.39 -24.59 -6.02
C ASN A 60 -0.52 -23.34 -6.30
N PRO A 61 0.44 -23.02 -5.42
CA PRO A 61 1.24 -21.78 -5.52
C PRO A 61 2.03 -21.66 -6.83
N LEU A 62 2.48 -22.78 -7.41
CA LEU A 62 3.24 -22.75 -8.65
C LEU A 62 2.42 -22.25 -9.82
N GLN A 63 1.18 -22.72 -9.95
CA GLN A 63 0.27 -22.25 -10.99
C GLN A 63 0.02 -20.73 -10.89
N GLY A 64 -0.12 -20.21 -9.67
CA GLY A 64 -0.27 -18.77 -9.45
C GLY A 64 0.99 -17.98 -9.83
N HIS A 65 2.18 -18.55 -9.56
CA HIS A 65 3.43 -17.94 -9.98
C HIS A 65 3.57 -17.91 -11.51
N ASP A 66 3.36 -19.04 -12.17
CA ASP A 66 3.52 -19.18 -13.62
C ASP A 66 2.55 -18.25 -14.37
N ARG A 67 1.31 -18.16 -13.90
CA ARG A 67 0.31 -17.22 -14.45
C ARG A 67 0.77 -15.77 -14.31
N LEU A 68 1.17 -15.37 -13.11
CA LEU A 68 1.64 -14.01 -12.84
C LEU A 68 2.87 -13.66 -13.69
N PHE A 69 3.82 -14.59 -13.77
CA PHE A 69 5.06 -14.41 -14.53
C PHE A 69 4.78 -14.26 -16.02
N HIS A 70 3.93 -15.13 -16.58
CA HIS A 70 3.52 -15.06 -17.99
C HIS A 70 2.74 -13.79 -18.33
N ASP A 71 1.90 -13.35 -17.41
CA ASP A 71 1.07 -12.16 -17.60
C ASP A 71 1.89 -10.87 -17.73
N TYR A 72 3.02 -10.74 -17.00
CA TYR A 72 3.70 -9.44 -16.84
C TYR A 72 5.22 -9.43 -17.02
N PHE A 73 5.92 -10.56 -16.92
CA PHE A 73 7.37 -10.58 -16.78
C PHE A 73 8.11 -11.34 -17.88
N VAL A 74 7.40 -11.94 -18.82
CA VAL A 74 7.98 -12.61 -20.00
C VAL A 74 8.13 -11.61 -21.14
N GLU A 75 9.04 -11.84 -22.07
CA GLU A 75 9.19 -11.00 -23.28
C GLU A 75 7.89 -10.91 -24.11
N THR A 76 7.14 -12.01 -24.18
CA THR A 76 5.81 -12.11 -24.83
C THR A 76 4.69 -11.98 -23.83
N GLN A 77 4.78 -10.97 -22.94
CA GLN A 77 3.79 -10.75 -21.87
C GLN A 77 2.38 -10.51 -22.42
N VAL A 78 1.38 -11.04 -21.71
CA VAL A 78 -0.04 -10.86 -22.08
C VAL A 78 -0.46 -9.39 -21.96
N TYR A 79 0.01 -8.70 -20.91
CA TYR A 79 -0.33 -7.31 -20.64
C TYR A 79 0.82 -6.36 -20.97
N PRO A 80 0.60 -5.35 -21.82
CA PRO A 80 1.62 -4.38 -22.17
C PRO A 80 2.03 -3.49 -20.99
N PRO A 81 3.18 -2.79 -21.06
CA PRO A 81 3.75 -2.00 -19.95
C PRO A 81 2.81 -0.94 -19.37
N ASN A 82 1.95 -0.31 -20.18
CA ASN A 82 0.96 0.66 -19.72
C ASN A 82 -0.11 0.02 -18.82
N VAL A 83 -0.51 -1.23 -19.09
CA VAL A 83 -1.44 -1.98 -18.24
C VAL A 83 -0.76 -2.40 -16.94
N PHE A 84 0.52 -2.77 -16.98
CA PHE A 84 1.31 -3.00 -15.78
C PHE A 84 1.30 -1.76 -14.89
N GLN A 85 1.69 -0.60 -15.42
CA GLN A 85 1.77 0.66 -14.70
C GLN A 85 0.43 1.04 -14.07
N ARG A 86 -0.67 0.91 -14.80
CA ARG A 86 -2.01 1.15 -14.28
C ARG A 86 -2.36 0.23 -13.10
N ARG A 87 -2.03 -1.08 -13.22
CA ARG A 87 -2.39 -2.10 -12.22
C ARG A 87 -1.48 -2.15 -11.01
N PHE A 88 -0.23 -1.74 -11.15
CA PHE A 88 0.76 -1.76 -10.06
C PHE A 88 1.06 -0.36 -9.52
N ARG A 89 0.49 0.71 -10.15
CA ARG A 89 0.75 2.11 -9.82
C ARG A 89 2.24 2.48 -9.89
N MET A 90 3.02 1.71 -10.65
CA MET A 90 4.46 1.95 -10.88
C MET A 90 4.91 1.24 -12.16
N ILE A 91 6.03 1.69 -12.73
CA ILE A 91 6.66 1.04 -13.89
C ILE A 91 7.31 -0.30 -13.48
N CYS A 92 7.40 -1.24 -14.42
CA CYS A 92 7.92 -2.58 -14.17
C CYS A 92 9.36 -2.57 -13.64
N SER A 93 10.22 -1.69 -14.15
CA SER A 93 11.62 -1.58 -13.69
C SER A 93 11.71 -1.18 -12.21
N LEU A 94 10.87 -0.24 -11.74
CA LEU A 94 10.79 0.15 -10.35
C LEU A 94 10.30 -1.01 -9.48
N PHE A 95 9.26 -1.72 -9.94
CA PHE A 95 8.76 -2.90 -9.25
C PHE A 95 9.86 -3.94 -9.04
N LEU A 96 10.62 -4.27 -10.09
CA LEU A 96 11.72 -5.24 -10.02
C LEU A 96 12.87 -4.75 -9.14
N HIS A 97 13.15 -3.45 -9.14
CA HIS A 97 14.15 -2.85 -8.25
C HIS A 97 13.74 -3.00 -6.77
N ILE A 98 12.50 -2.66 -6.44
CA ILE A 98 11.98 -2.85 -5.08
C ILE A 98 11.97 -4.34 -4.72
N HIS A 99 11.55 -5.21 -5.64
CA HIS A 99 11.50 -6.66 -5.44
C HIS A 99 12.87 -7.21 -5.03
N SER A 100 13.93 -6.88 -5.77
CA SER A 100 15.28 -7.35 -5.46
C SER A 100 15.77 -6.88 -4.10
N ARG A 101 15.49 -5.62 -3.72
CA ARG A 101 15.86 -5.06 -2.41
C ARG A 101 15.06 -5.71 -1.27
N VAL A 102 13.77 -5.95 -1.45
CA VAL A 102 12.91 -6.62 -0.46
C VAL A 102 13.36 -8.05 -0.23
N GLU A 103 13.67 -8.79 -1.30
CA GLU A 103 14.14 -10.18 -1.20
C GLU A 103 15.49 -10.29 -0.51
N ALA A 104 16.41 -9.35 -0.79
CA ALA A 104 17.72 -9.29 -0.14
C ALA A 104 17.62 -8.94 1.36
N THR A 105 16.68 -8.05 1.74
CA THR A 105 16.58 -7.56 3.12
C THR A 105 15.79 -8.49 4.03
N LYS A 106 14.73 -9.15 3.52
CA LYS A 106 13.81 -9.92 4.37
C LYS A 106 13.70 -11.39 3.94
N PRO A 107 14.31 -12.33 4.69
CA PRO A 107 14.28 -13.76 4.36
C PRO A 107 12.89 -14.39 4.27
N SER A 108 11.85 -13.71 4.77
CA SER A 108 10.47 -14.19 4.65
C SER A 108 9.88 -14.03 3.25
N PHE A 109 10.46 -13.18 2.41
CA PHE A 109 10.06 -13.06 1.00
C PHE A 109 10.73 -14.11 0.13
N VAL A 110 11.91 -14.58 0.49
CA VAL A 110 12.59 -15.66 -0.25
C VAL A 110 11.70 -16.90 -0.31
N GLN A 111 11.59 -17.50 -1.50
CA GLN A 111 10.84 -18.74 -1.68
C GLN A 111 11.52 -19.89 -0.94
N LYS A 112 10.76 -20.60 -0.13
CA LYS A 112 11.27 -21.73 0.68
C LYS A 112 10.49 -23.00 0.37
N ARG A 113 11.14 -24.15 0.58
CA ARG A 113 10.48 -25.45 0.58
C ARG A 113 9.97 -25.76 1.98
N ASN A 114 8.82 -26.41 2.06
CA ASN A 114 8.27 -26.91 3.31
C ASN A 114 8.91 -28.26 3.68
N ALA A 115 8.50 -28.84 4.82
CA ALA A 115 8.99 -30.15 5.27
C ALA A 115 8.69 -31.30 4.30
N ALA A 116 7.65 -31.17 3.47
CA ALA A 116 7.30 -32.10 2.41
C ALA A 116 8.03 -31.82 1.07
N ASN A 117 9.09 -30.98 1.09
CA ASN A 117 9.87 -30.57 -0.08
C ASN A 117 9.04 -29.83 -1.16
N THR A 118 7.83 -29.37 -0.86
CA THR A 118 6.98 -28.61 -1.77
C THR A 118 7.41 -27.15 -1.75
N LEU A 119 7.52 -26.53 -2.93
CA LEU A 119 7.79 -25.08 -3.05
C LEU A 119 6.62 -24.27 -2.53
N GLY A 120 6.92 -23.31 -1.67
CA GLY A 120 5.96 -22.30 -1.20
C GLY A 120 5.76 -21.17 -2.21
N LEU A 121 5.08 -20.12 -1.76
CA LEU A 121 4.85 -18.91 -2.53
C LEU A 121 6.16 -18.19 -2.89
N SER A 122 6.24 -17.72 -4.12
CA SER A 122 7.38 -16.91 -4.58
C SER A 122 7.35 -15.50 -3.97
N SER A 123 8.50 -14.83 -3.98
CA SER A 123 8.60 -13.42 -3.57
C SER A 123 7.75 -12.53 -4.46
N LEU A 124 7.67 -12.81 -5.75
CA LEU A 124 6.83 -12.12 -6.73
C LEU A 124 5.35 -12.15 -6.35
N GLN A 125 4.80 -13.33 -5.99
CA GLN A 125 3.41 -13.47 -5.57
C GLN A 125 3.13 -12.67 -4.29
N LYS A 126 4.01 -12.79 -3.28
CA LYS A 126 3.86 -12.07 -2.00
C LYS A 126 3.89 -10.55 -2.17
N MET A 127 4.83 -10.08 -2.99
CA MET A 127 4.98 -8.64 -3.25
C MET A 127 3.84 -8.11 -4.12
N THR A 128 3.41 -8.86 -5.15
CA THR A 128 2.27 -8.49 -5.99
C THR A 128 0.99 -8.40 -5.16
N ALA A 129 0.75 -9.33 -4.24
CA ALA A 129 -0.39 -9.25 -3.33
C ALA A 129 -0.34 -7.97 -2.48
N ALA A 130 0.80 -7.68 -1.87
CA ALA A 130 0.97 -6.48 -1.04
C ALA A 130 0.74 -5.19 -1.83
N ILE A 131 1.31 -5.07 -3.03
CA ILE A 131 1.15 -3.87 -3.86
C ILE A 131 -0.28 -3.72 -4.36
N LYS A 132 -0.96 -4.81 -4.75
CA LYS A 132 -2.36 -4.73 -5.17
C LYS A 132 -3.29 -4.35 -4.01
N MET A 133 -3.02 -4.82 -2.81
CA MET A 133 -3.76 -4.38 -1.61
C MET A 133 -3.57 -2.88 -1.36
N LEU A 134 -2.37 -2.33 -1.55
CA LEU A 134 -2.11 -0.89 -1.46
C LEU A 134 -2.79 -0.09 -2.58
N ALA A 135 -2.70 -0.58 -3.82
CA ALA A 135 -3.14 0.15 -4.99
C ALA A 135 -4.67 0.25 -5.13
N TYR A 136 -5.39 -0.78 -4.65
CA TYR A 136 -6.83 -0.90 -4.85
C TYR A 136 -7.63 -1.08 -3.57
N GLY A 137 -7.00 -1.29 -2.42
CA GLY A 137 -7.71 -1.70 -1.20
C GLY A 137 -8.44 -3.05 -1.34
N VAL A 138 -7.96 -3.93 -2.23
CA VAL A 138 -8.66 -5.18 -2.59
C VAL A 138 -8.64 -6.16 -1.44
N LEU A 139 -9.74 -6.88 -1.29
CA LEU A 139 -9.85 -8.00 -0.35
C LEU A 139 -8.84 -9.11 -0.67
N THR A 140 -8.43 -9.78 0.36
CA THR A 140 -7.52 -10.94 0.31
C THR A 140 -8.10 -12.11 -0.47
N ASP A 141 -9.42 -12.27 -0.50
CA ASP A 141 -10.13 -13.31 -1.25
C ASP A 141 -9.86 -13.22 -2.76
N PHE A 142 -9.90 -12.00 -3.32
CA PHE A 142 -9.52 -11.78 -4.71
C PHE A 142 -8.06 -12.17 -5.01
N MET A 143 -7.17 -12.04 -4.02
CA MET A 143 -5.78 -12.47 -4.15
C MET A 143 -5.64 -13.98 -4.18
N ASP A 144 -6.51 -14.70 -3.46
CA ASP A 144 -6.53 -16.16 -3.48
C ASP A 144 -6.87 -16.68 -4.89
N GLU A 145 -7.89 -16.16 -5.51
CA GLU A 145 -8.32 -16.59 -6.84
C GLU A 145 -7.24 -16.37 -7.92
N TYR A 146 -6.61 -15.19 -7.92
CA TYR A 146 -5.63 -14.83 -8.96
C TYR A 146 -4.21 -15.30 -8.67
N LEU A 147 -3.70 -15.01 -7.48
CA LEU A 147 -2.31 -15.30 -7.09
C LEU A 147 -2.16 -16.64 -6.39
N ARG A 148 -3.25 -17.32 -6.07
CA ARG A 148 -3.23 -18.58 -5.29
C ARG A 148 -2.51 -18.40 -3.94
N ILE A 149 -2.75 -17.27 -3.29
CA ILE A 149 -2.20 -16.92 -1.98
C ILE A 149 -3.32 -16.85 -0.94
N GLY A 150 -3.26 -17.71 0.07
CA GLY A 150 -4.27 -17.70 1.13
C GLY A 150 -4.27 -16.39 1.92
N GLU A 151 -5.45 -15.97 2.36
CA GLU A 151 -5.75 -14.71 3.02
C GLU A 151 -4.76 -14.30 4.11
N SER A 152 -4.56 -15.16 5.12
CA SER A 152 -3.63 -14.88 6.22
C SER A 152 -2.19 -14.66 5.77
N THR A 153 -1.78 -15.31 4.66
CA THR A 153 -0.45 -15.14 4.08
C THR A 153 -0.36 -13.83 3.30
N ALA A 154 -1.41 -13.43 2.61
CA ALA A 154 -1.49 -12.15 1.92
C ALA A 154 -1.36 -10.99 2.92
N ILE A 155 -2.12 -11.01 4.01
CA ILE A 155 -2.05 -10.00 5.08
C ILE A 155 -0.66 -9.95 5.73
N LYS A 156 -0.07 -11.11 6.06
CA LYS A 156 1.29 -11.17 6.62
C LYS A 156 2.34 -10.64 5.64
N SER A 157 2.18 -10.92 4.34
CA SER A 157 3.06 -10.40 3.29
C SER A 157 2.93 -8.90 3.16
N PHE A 158 1.72 -8.36 3.21
CA PHE A 158 1.44 -6.94 3.18
C PHE A 158 2.11 -6.19 4.34
N LYS A 159 1.89 -6.62 5.60
CA LYS A 159 2.51 -6.01 6.77
C LYS A 159 4.03 -5.98 6.67
N LYS A 160 4.63 -7.13 6.34
CA LYS A 160 6.09 -7.24 6.19
C LYS A 160 6.63 -6.43 5.01
N PHE A 161 5.87 -6.30 3.94
CA PHE A 161 6.25 -5.47 2.79
C PHE A 161 6.34 -4.01 3.18
N VAL A 162 5.32 -3.47 3.85
CA VAL A 162 5.32 -2.08 4.33
C VAL A 162 6.49 -1.81 5.27
N GLU A 163 6.73 -2.69 6.27
CA GLU A 163 7.87 -2.56 7.19
C GLU A 163 9.22 -2.51 6.44
N VAL A 164 9.39 -3.41 5.46
CA VAL A 164 10.66 -3.49 4.71
C VAL A 164 10.85 -2.30 3.80
N VAL A 165 9.81 -1.86 3.08
CA VAL A 165 9.90 -0.69 2.19
C VAL A 165 10.27 0.56 3.00
N VAL A 166 9.63 0.78 4.15
CA VAL A 166 10.00 1.88 5.04
C VAL A 166 11.48 1.75 5.46
N SER A 167 11.91 0.58 5.90
CA SER A 167 13.31 0.35 6.31
C SER A 167 14.32 0.59 5.18
N ILE A 168 14.00 0.16 3.96
CA ILE A 168 14.88 0.31 2.78
C ILE A 168 14.96 1.77 2.32
N CYS A 169 13.84 2.50 2.40
CA CYS A 169 13.70 3.83 1.82
C CYS A 169 13.91 4.97 2.84
N SER A 170 13.94 4.67 4.15
CA SER A 170 13.98 5.70 5.19
C SER A 170 15.20 6.60 5.11
N GLU A 171 16.37 6.06 4.85
CA GLU A 171 17.62 6.84 4.81
C GLU A 171 17.61 7.86 3.65
N GLU A 172 16.99 7.53 2.55
CA GLU A 172 16.93 8.38 1.36
C GLU A 172 15.74 9.34 1.39
N TYR A 173 14.54 8.81 1.66
CA TYR A 173 13.27 9.54 1.47
C TYR A 173 12.68 10.11 2.75
N LEU A 174 13.07 9.62 3.94
CA LEU A 174 12.57 10.11 5.21
C LEU A 174 13.63 10.91 6.00
N ARG A 175 14.64 11.41 5.33
CA ARG A 175 15.68 12.26 5.92
C ARG A 175 15.21 13.70 6.05
N SER A 176 15.79 14.43 6.99
CA SER A 176 15.59 15.88 7.10
C SER A 176 16.22 16.62 5.91
N THR A 177 15.66 17.79 5.60
CA THR A 177 16.22 18.71 4.60
C THR A 177 17.61 19.19 5.02
N ASN A 178 18.52 19.32 4.05
CA ASN A 178 19.83 19.93 4.23
C ASN A 178 19.92 21.27 3.47
N ASP A 179 21.00 22.03 3.70
CA ASP A 179 21.19 23.35 3.08
C ASP A 179 21.21 23.29 1.55
N ASN A 180 21.72 22.21 0.98
CA ASN A 180 21.73 22.00 -0.48
C ASN A 180 20.31 21.78 -1.03
N ASP A 181 19.46 21.04 -0.29
CA ASP A 181 18.06 20.87 -0.66
C ASP A 181 17.33 22.22 -0.65
N ILE A 182 17.53 23.00 0.40
CA ILE A 182 16.94 24.33 0.57
C ILE A 182 17.36 25.24 -0.59
N ALA A 183 18.65 25.31 -0.89
CA ALA A 183 19.17 26.12 -1.99
C ALA A 183 18.56 25.68 -3.36
N ARG A 184 18.47 24.38 -3.61
CA ARG A 184 17.85 23.82 -4.80
C ARG A 184 16.36 24.18 -4.91
N LEU A 185 15.59 24.03 -3.83
CA LEU A 185 14.17 24.33 -3.81
C LEU A 185 13.89 25.80 -4.02
N LEU A 186 14.70 26.69 -3.40
CA LEU A 186 14.60 28.14 -3.62
C LEU A 186 14.89 28.51 -5.06
N ALA A 187 15.90 27.89 -5.69
CA ALA A 187 16.23 28.14 -7.10
C ALA A 187 15.08 27.70 -8.03
N VAL A 188 14.46 26.54 -7.77
CA VAL A 188 13.29 26.07 -8.51
C VAL A 188 12.11 27.02 -8.32
N GLY A 189 11.79 27.42 -7.08
CA GLY A 189 10.73 28.37 -6.78
C GLY A 189 10.95 29.71 -7.51
N GLN A 190 12.17 30.23 -7.48
CA GLN A 190 12.54 31.46 -8.21
C GLN A 190 12.36 31.34 -9.72
N HIS A 191 12.76 30.21 -10.32
CA HIS A 191 12.58 29.96 -11.75
C HIS A 191 11.09 29.98 -12.16
N HIS A 192 10.21 29.53 -11.29
CA HIS A 192 8.76 29.55 -11.50
C HIS A 192 8.07 30.83 -11.06
N GLY A 193 8.83 31.84 -10.63
CA GLY A 193 8.31 33.15 -10.22
C GLY A 193 7.84 33.21 -8.77
N PHE A 194 8.06 32.20 -7.95
CA PHE A 194 7.69 32.14 -6.53
C PHE A 194 8.93 32.30 -5.66
N LEU A 195 9.34 33.54 -5.45
CA LEU A 195 10.50 33.88 -4.61
C LEU A 195 10.31 33.42 -3.18
N GLY A 196 11.29 32.63 -2.65
CA GLY A 196 11.24 32.14 -1.27
C GLY A 196 10.38 30.92 -1.05
N MET A 197 9.73 30.36 -2.07
CA MET A 197 8.90 29.18 -1.94
C MET A 197 9.77 27.90 -1.89
N LEU A 198 9.57 27.10 -0.85
CA LEU A 198 10.22 25.80 -0.69
C LEU A 198 9.35 24.62 -1.15
N GLY A 199 8.03 24.80 -1.10
CA GLY A 199 7.07 23.76 -1.46
C GLY A 199 5.64 24.22 -1.24
N SER A 200 4.70 23.32 -1.46
CA SER A 200 3.26 23.53 -1.25
C SER A 200 2.79 22.69 -0.08
N ILE A 201 1.89 23.28 0.72
CA ILE A 201 1.20 22.56 1.79
C ILE A 201 -0.19 22.19 1.27
N ASN A 202 -0.57 20.93 1.42
CA ASN A 202 -1.91 20.47 1.13
C ASN A 202 -2.48 19.78 2.38
N CYS A 203 -3.69 20.17 2.76
CA CYS A 203 -4.42 19.61 3.88
C CYS A 203 -5.74 19.04 3.38
N MET A 204 -6.03 17.80 3.73
CA MET A 204 -7.28 17.15 3.35
C MET A 204 -7.89 16.37 4.52
N HIS A 205 -9.22 16.36 4.58
CA HIS A 205 -9.95 15.49 5.48
C HIS A 205 -10.11 14.11 4.84
N TRP A 206 -9.42 13.13 5.39
CA TRP A 206 -9.57 11.75 4.97
C TRP A 206 -10.64 11.08 5.82
N LYS A 207 -11.69 10.55 5.20
CA LYS A 207 -12.71 9.76 5.91
C LYS A 207 -12.08 8.48 6.45
N TRP A 208 -12.09 8.35 7.77
CA TRP A 208 -11.61 7.13 8.40
C TRP A 208 -12.77 6.13 8.48
N LYS A 209 -12.84 5.26 7.50
CA LYS A 209 -13.92 4.29 7.36
C LYS A 209 -13.95 3.30 8.55
N ASN A 210 -12.81 2.67 8.88
CA ASN A 210 -12.69 1.62 9.90
C ASN A 210 -12.23 2.17 11.26
N TYR A 211 -12.88 3.21 11.74
CA TYR A 211 -12.55 3.78 13.05
C TYR A 211 -13.01 2.86 14.20
N PRO A 212 -12.19 2.70 15.27
CA PRO A 212 -12.63 2.03 16.47
C PRO A 212 -13.83 2.75 17.08
N SER A 213 -14.92 2.01 17.38
CA SER A 213 -16.18 2.59 17.91
C SER A 213 -15.97 3.47 19.14
N LYS A 214 -14.96 3.16 19.96
CA LYS A 214 -14.56 3.94 21.14
C LYS A 214 -14.04 5.36 20.81
N TRP A 215 -13.50 5.55 19.60
CA TRP A 215 -12.88 6.82 19.17
C TRP A 215 -13.81 7.65 18.29
N LYS A 216 -14.98 7.13 17.95
CA LYS A 216 -15.93 7.77 17.04
C LYS A 216 -16.16 9.26 17.39
N VAL A 217 -16.46 9.54 18.65
CA VAL A 217 -16.77 10.90 19.12
C VAL A 217 -15.57 11.84 18.99
N GLN A 218 -14.35 11.34 19.16
CA GLN A 218 -13.12 12.13 19.12
C GLN A 218 -12.75 12.58 17.69
N TYR A 219 -13.15 11.81 16.68
CA TYR A 219 -12.82 12.06 15.28
C TYR A 219 -13.98 12.61 14.45
N ILE A 220 -15.18 12.76 15.05
CA ILE A 220 -16.31 13.44 14.41
C ILE A 220 -16.17 14.94 14.62
N GLY A 221 -15.80 15.65 13.56
CA GLY A 221 -15.80 17.10 13.52
C GLY A 221 -16.94 17.67 12.67
N TYR A 222 -16.68 18.80 12.02
CA TYR A 222 -17.63 19.53 11.16
C TYR A 222 -18.27 18.65 10.07
N THR A 223 -17.54 17.67 9.54
CA THR A 223 -18.02 16.78 8.48
C THR A 223 -19.07 15.76 8.92
N ARG A 224 -19.37 15.68 10.22
CA ARG A 224 -20.29 14.68 10.84
C ARG A 224 -19.90 13.22 10.62
N HIS A 225 -18.74 12.96 10.02
CA HIS A 225 -18.14 11.62 9.85
C HIS A 225 -16.78 11.61 10.53
N PRO A 226 -16.33 10.45 11.03
CA PRO A 226 -14.95 10.33 11.52
C PRO A 226 -13.97 10.62 10.39
N THR A 227 -13.15 11.65 10.59
CA THR A 227 -12.11 12.05 9.64
C THR A 227 -10.78 12.24 10.33
N THR A 228 -9.72 11.98 9.60
CA THR A 228 -8.35 12.31 9.99
C THR A 228 -7.84 13.38 9.02
N ILE A 229 -7.23 14.42 9.54
CA ILE A 229 -6.59 15.42 8.70
C ILE A 229 -5.24 14.86 8.26
N LEU A 230 -5.03 14.81 6.96
CA LEU A 230 -3.73 14.55 6.36
C LEU A 230 -3.15 15.86 5.88
N GLU A 231 -2.05 16.28 6.48
CA GLU A 231 -1.24 17.42 6.04
C GLU A 231 0.00 16.89 5.34
N ILE A 232 0.29 17.42 4.15
CA ILE A 232 1.45 17.04 3.36
C ILE A 232 2.16 18.31 2.89
N VAL A 233 3.49 18.33 3.03
CA VAL A 233 4.36 19.36 2.43
C VAL A 233 5.14 18.71 1.31
N VAL A 234 4.96 19.22 0.09
CA VAL A 234 5.52 18.66 -1.13
C VAL A 234 6.27 19.75 -1.90
N SER A 235 7.46 19.43 -2.37
CA SER A 235 8.20 20.30 -3.30
C SER A 235 7.73 20.10 -4.75
N TYR A 236 8.18 20.99 -5.65
CA TYR A 236 7.81 20.97 -7.07
C TYR A 236 8.15 19.63 -7.78
N ASP A 237 9.18 18.94 -7.33
CA ASP A 237 9.60 17.63 -7.80
C ASP A 237 8.87 16.46 -7.12
N PHE A 238 7.74 16.72 -6.48
CA PHE A 238 6.91 15.76 -5.74
C PHE A 238 7.62 15.05 -4.58
N TRP A 239 8.73 15.58 -4.09
CA TRP A 239 9.33 15.06 -2.87
C TRP A 239 8.51 15.47 -1.66
N ILE A 240 8.07 14.49 -0.88
CA ILE A 240 7.30 14.70 0.34
C ILE A 240 8.29 14.97 1.49
N TRP A 241 8.33 16.21 1.96
CA TRP A 241 9.19 16.63 3.07
C TRP A 241 8.55 16.42 4.43
N HIS A 242 7.24 16.47 4.47
CA HIS A 242 6.48 16.30 5.70
C HIS A 242 5.13 15.66 5.36
N ALA A 243 4.72 14.70 6.19
CA ALA A 243 3.38 14.15 6.18
C ALA A 243 2.92 13.94 7.62
N PHE A 244 1.78 14.50 7.96
CA PHE A 244 1.23 14.42 9.29
C PHE A 244 -0.23 13.99 9.25
N PHE A 245 -0.58 13.02 10.10
CA PHE A 245 -1.95 12.61 10.34
C PHE A 245 -2.43 13.27 11.63
N GLY A 246 -3.48 14.08 11.54
CA GLY A 246 -3.99 14.87 12.65
C GLY A 246 -4.42 14.05 13.86
N LEU A 247 -4.27 14.67 15.04
CA LEU A 247 -4.75 14.11 16.30
C LEU A 247 -6.26 14.20 16.40
N PRO A 248 -6.90 13.36 17.26
CA PRO A 248 -8.31 13.49 17.59
C PRO A 248 -8.64 14.90 18.11
N GLY A 249 -9.73 15.47 17.67
CA GLY A 249 -10.20 16.78 18.17
C GLY A 249 -9.51 18.02 17.57
N MET A 250 -8.57 17.88 16.62
CA MET A 250 -7.97 19.00 15.91
C MET A 250 -8.80 19.45 14.68
N ASN A 251 -10.11 19.34 14.76
CA ASN A 251 -10.99 19.77 13.66
C ASN A 251 -11.34 21.28 13.73
N ASP A 252 -10.72 22.05 14.64
CA ASP A 252 -10.93 23.47 14.82
C ASP A 252 -9.63 24.23 14.46
N LEU A 253 -9.33 24.29 13.15
CA LEU A 253 -8.46 25.28 12.55
C LEU A 253 -9.18 25.96 11.41
#